data_2181c7737f6f57e6af17420d36d8aa98
#
_entry.id   2181c7737f6f57e6af17420d36d8aa98
#
_cell.length_a   1.000
_cell.length_b   1.000
_cell.length_c   1.000
_cell.angle_alpha   90.00
_cell.angle_beta   90.00
_cell.angle_gamma   90.00
#
_symmetry.space_group_name_H-M   'P 1'
#
loop_
_entity.id
_entity.type
_entity.pdbx_description
1 polymer ?
#
loop_
_entity_poly.entity_id
_entity_poly.type
_entity_poly.pdbx_seq_one_letter_code
_entity_poly.pdbx_strand_id
1 'polypeptide(L)'
;MSILINENTKVLVLGITGKSGRLQTEIMKKYGTNIVAGVTPRKGGSEVEGIPVYDFVKEAIDNHNINAAISFVPPPYSKDSCIEVIENNIKFLVITTEGIPEHDVVEIIKYAEFKGTRILGPGSAGLISPGKCKLGAHPPRMYKEGHVGIVSKSGALSYEVGKTLTEYGMGQSTVVAIGGGPFWGLAQSDIIKLFQQDEETKIIILLGEIGGTMEEEAAKFIKKNVSKPIISFIVGSSAPKGKSLGHAGAIIEGNLGTAKSKINALRKAGAYIANNLEDIVELVNKIGVK
;
A
#
# COMPACT_ATOMS: atom_id res chain seq x y z
N MET A 1 10.07 -9.66 11.68
CA MET A 1 9.43 -8.32 11.72
C MET A 1 8.65 -8.13 10.43
N SER A 2 7.78 -7.17 10.33
CA SER A 2 7.07 -6.77 9.12
C SER A 2 7.32 -5.29 8.86
N ILE A 3 7.05 -4.80 7.64
CA ILE A 3 7.28 -3.39 7.34
C ILE A 3 6.00 -2.57 7.59
N LEU A 4 6.13 -1.33 8.06
CA LEU A 4 5.09 -0.33 8.31
C LEU A 4 4.08 -0.68 9.38
N ILE A 5 3.60 -1.92 9.46
CA ILE A 5 2.61 -2.41 10.44
C ILE A 5 3.02 -3.76 11.03
N ASN A 6 2.62 -4.03 12.26
CA ASN A 6 2.83 -5.30 12.96
C ASN A 6 1.73 -5.53 14.03
N GLU A 7 1.87 -6.55 14.83
CA GLU A 7 0.97 -6.91 15.92
C GLU A 7 0.79 -5.82 17.00
N ASN A 8 1.75 -4.90 17.12
CA ASN A 8 1.71 -3.77 18.07
C ASN A 8 1.09 -2.48 17.45
N THR A 9 0.65 -2.55 16.19
CA THR A 9 0.07 -1.38 15.52
C THR A 9 -1.30 -1.06 16.11
N LYS A 10 -1.45 0.16 16.65
CA LYS A 10 -2.71 0.69 17.21
C LYS A 10 -3.32 1.68 16.23
N VAL A 11 -4.48 1.34 15.71
CA VAL A 11 -5.08 1.97 14.53
C VAL A 11 -6.22 2.90 14.89
N LEU A 12 -6.18 4.11 14.29
CA LEU A 12 -7.29 5.05 14.18
C LEU A 12 -7.97 4.88 12.83
N VAL A 13 -9.30 4.80 12.81
CA VAL A 13 -10.08 4.75 11.57
C VAL A 13 -10.83 6.06 11.36
N LEU A 14 -10.46 6.82 10.32
CA LEU A 14 -11.17 8.04 9.91
C LEU A 14 -12.35 7.69 9.02
N GLY A 15 -13.51 8.31 9.28
CA GLY A 15 -14.75 8.01 8.59
C GLY A 15 -15.34 6.65 8.97
N ILE A 16 -15.07 6.19 10.21
CA ILE A 16 -15.47 4.86 10.71
C ILE A 16 -16.96 4.58 10.61
N THR A 17 -17.83 5.59 10.72
CA THR A 17 -19.30 5.44 10.68
C THR A 17 -19.84 5.32 9.25
N GLY A 18 -19.03 5.64 8.22
CA GLY A 18 -19.39 5.50 6.81
C GLY A 18 -19.50 4.04 6.37
N LYS A 19 -20.14 3.77 5.23
CA LYS A 19 -20.35 2.40 4.72
C LYS A 19 -19.03 1.63 4.57
N SER A 20 -18.04 2.23 3.92
CA SER A 20 -16.71 1.61 3.73
C SER A 20 -15.95 1.50 5.05
N GLY A 21 -16.00 2.55 5.89
CA GLY A 21 -15.36 2.56 7.20
C GLY A 21 -15.88 1.43 8.10
N ARG A 22 -17.20 1.27 8.22
CA ARG A 22 -17.82 0.16 9.01
C ARG A 22 -17.39 -1.21 8.50
N LEU A 23 -17.57 -1.45 7.20
CA LEU A 23 -17.22 -2.74 6.59
C LEU A 23 -15.76 -3.11 6.80
N GLN A 24 -14.85 -2.17 6.53
CA GLN A 24 -13.42 -2.45 6.69
C GLN A 24 -13.00 -2.54 8.16
N THR A 25 -13.61 -1.79 9.06
CA THR A 25 -13.41 -1.93 10.50
C THR A 25 -13.78 -3.34 10.98
N GLU A 26 -14.94 -3.86 10.57
CA GLU A 26 -15.36 -5.22 10.90
C GLU A 26 -14.34 -6.26 10.40
N ILE A 27 -13.94 -6.16 9.12
CA ILE A 27 -12.98 -7.10 8.50
C ILE A 27 -11.60 -7.01 9.17
N MET A 28 -11.09 -5.80 9.41
CA MET A 28 -9.79 -5.59 10.07
C MET A 28 -9.82 -6.11 11.51
N LYS A 29 -10.89 -5.85 12.26
CA LYS A 29 -11.05 -6.33 13.64
C LYS A 29 -11.12 -7.86 13.69
N LYS A 30 -11.91 -8.51 12.81
CA LYS A 30 -11.96 -9.97 12.69
C LYS A 30 -10.62 -10.58 12.33
N TYR A 31 -9.80 -9.84 11.61
CA TYR A 31 -8.43 -10.27 11.26
C TYR A 31 -7.45 -10.18 12.45
N GLY A 32 -7.80 -9.47 13.49
CA GLY A 32 -6.93 -9.25 14.66
C GLY A 32 -6.20 -7.92 14.67
N THR A 33 -6.51 -7.01 13.74
CA THR A 33 -5.97 -5.64 13.78
C THR A 33 -6.45 -4.89 15.02
N ASN A 34 -5.53 -4.31 15.78
CA ASN A 34 -5.85 -3.57 16.99
C ASN A 34 -6.37 -2.16 16.67
N ILE A 35 -7.65 -2.05 16.39
CA ILE A 35 -8.33 -0.76 16.17
C ILE A 35 -8.75 -0.23 17.53
N VAL A 36 -8.20 0.92 17.93
CA VAL A 36 -8.41 1.50 19.27
C VAL A 36 -9.42 2.64 19.27
N ALA A 37 -9.62 3.32 18.14
CA ALA A 37 -10.54 4.45 18.04
C ALA A 37 -11.00 4.67 16.59
N GLY A 38 -12.12 5.35 16.44
CA GLY A 38 -12.59 5.90 15.18
C GLY A 38 -12.87 7.39 15.29
N VAL A 39 -12.79 8.11 14.16
CA VAL A 39 -13.17 9.52 14.08
C VAL A 39 -14.21 9.72 12.99
N THR A 40 -15.29 10.39 13.36
CA THR A 40 -16.30 10.94 12.44
C THR A 40 -16.93 12.16 13.09
N PRO A 41 -16.77 13.37 12.51
CA PRO A 41 -17.34 14.58 13.07
C PRO A 41 -18.85 14.48 13.35
N ARG A 42 -19.29 14.99 14.49
CA ARG A 42 -20.69 14.95 15.01
C ARG A 42 -21.20 13.53 15.31
N LYS A 43 -20.32 12.57 15.51
CA LYS A 43 -20.64 11.19 15.90
C LYS A 43 -19.89 10.74 17.15
N GLY A 44 -19.20 11.67 17.82
CA GLY A 44 -18.53 11.43 19.09
C GLY A 44 -19.49 10.85 20.14
N GLY A 45 -18.98 9.96 20.97
CA GLY A 45 -19.76 9.23 21.98
C GLY A 45 -20.54 8.02 21.45
N SER A 46 -20.52 7.75 20.12
CA SER A 46 -21.06 6.52 19.54
C SER A 46 -20.00 5.42 19.45
N GLU A 47 -20.41 4.22 19.02
CA GLU A 47 -19.52 3.08 18.80
C GLU A 47 -19.77 2.43 17.43
N VAL A 48 -18.71 1.87 16.85
CA VAL A 48 -18.78 1.03 15.66
C VAL A 48 -18.00 -0.26 15.95
N GLU A 49 -18.68 -1.41 15.90
CA GLU A 49 -18.08 -2.71 16.23
C GLU A 49 -17.41 -2.75 17.62
N GLY A 50 -17.95 -2.00 18.59
CA GLY A 50 -17.37 -1.85 19.93
C GLY A 50 -16.11 -0.96 19.96
N ILE A 51 -15.84 -0.20 18.89
CA ILE A 51 -14.76 0.79 18.84
C ILE A 51 -15.35 2.17 19.13
N PRO A 52 -14.80 2.92 20.13
CA PRO A 52 -15.29 4.25 20.45
C PRO A 52 -15.06 5.23 19.31
N VAL A 53 -16.04 6.09 19.05
CA VAL A 53 -15.98 7.12 18.01
C VAL A 53 -15.83 8.50 18.65
N TYR A 54 -14.94 9.30 18.12
CA TYR A 54 -14.66 10.68 18.54
C TYR A 54 -15.01 11.66 17.41
N ASP A 55 -15.20 12.92 17.76
CA ASP A 55 -15.44 13.98 16.77
C ASP A 55 -14.12 14.45 16.15
N PHE A 56 -13.01 14.42 16.89
CA PHE A 56 -11.70 14.91 16.49
C PHE A 56 -10.58 13.88 16.77
N VAL A 57 -9.52 13.94 15.96
CA VAL A 57 -8.32 13.10 16.13
C VAL A 57 -7.65 13.37 17.47
N LYS A 58 -7.60 14.63 17.89
CA LYS A 58 -7.02 15.03 19.18
C LYS A 58 -7.68 14.32 20.36
N GLU A 59 -9.00 14.24 20.38
CA GLU A 59 -9.74 13.51 21.43
C GLU A 59 -9.38 12.03 21.47
N ALA A 60 -9.28 11.40 20.28
CA ALA A 60 -8.90 10.00 20.18
C ALA A 60 -7.48 9.74 20.72
N ILE A 61 -6.53 10.63 20.45
CA ILE A 61 -5.14 10.52 20.91
C ILE A 61 -5.03 10.75 22.43
N ASP A 62 -5.81 11.68 22.99
CA ASP A 62 -5.80 11.94 24.43
C ASP A 62 -6.28 10.72 25.24
N ASN A 63 -7.08 9.86 24.63
CA ASN A 63 -7.61 8.65 25.27
C ASN A 63 -6.92 7.35 24.84
N HIS A 64 -6.20 7.33 23.71
CA HIS A 64 -5.60 6.12 23.17
C HIS A 64 -4.19 6.38 22.62
N ASN A 65 -3.30 5.41 22.82
CA ASN A 65 -1.99 5.44 22.17
C ASN A 65 -2.16 4.96 20.72
N ILE A 66 -2.09 5.89 19.75
CA ILE A 66 -2.29 5.63 18.31
C ILE A 66 -0.96 5.82 17.59
N ASN A 67 -0.59 4.88 16.72
CA ASN A 67 0.64 4.96 15.92
C ASN A 67 0.41 4.82 14.41
N ALA A 68 -0.80 4.43 13.99
CA ALA A 68 -1.19 4.38 12.58
C ALA A 68 -2.64 4.85 12.42
N ALA A 69 -2.96 5.40 11.24
CA ALA A 69 -4.31 5.77 10.87
C ALA A 69 -4.65 5.24 9.47
N ILE A 70 -5.95 5.01 9.23
CA ILE A 70 -6.48 4.70 7.91
C ILE A 70 -7.70 5.56 7.63
N SER A 71 -7.76 6.16 6.43
CA SER A 71 -8.85 7.05 6.00
C SER A 71 -9.76 6.39 4.97
N PHE A 72 -11.07 6.41 5.30
CA PHE A 72 -12.20 6.10 4.40
C PHE A 72 -13.08 7.35 4.20
N VAL A 73 -12.54 8.53 4.44
CA VAL A 73 -13.24 9.81 4.32
C VAL A 73 -13.49 10.13 2.84
N PRO A 74 -14.68 10.60 2.45
CA PRO A 74 -14.96 10.98 1.06
C PRO A 74 -14.05 12.10 0.53
N PRO A 75 -13.79 12.16 -0.79
CA PRO A 75 -12.81 13.07 -1.39
C PRO A 75 -12.91 14.53 -0.95
N PRO A 76 -14.11 15.16 -0.87
CA PRO A 76 -14.21 16.58 -0.49
C PRO A 76 -13.73 16.91 0.94
N TYR A 77 -13.66 15.90 1.81
CA TYR A 77 -13.30 16.06 3.22
C TYR A 77 -11.97 15.39 3.57
N SER A 78 -11.32 14.74 2.58
CA SER A 78 -10.12 13.95 2.82
C SER A 78 -8.93 14.82 3.22
N LYS A 79 -8.78 16.01 2.66
CA LYS A 79 -7.67 16.91 2.98
C LYS A 79 -7.68 17.28 4.45
N ASP A 80 -8.77 17.84 4.95
CA ASP A 80 -8.86 18.31 6.33
C ASP A 80 -8.62 17.16 7.32
N SER A 81 -9.22 15.99 7.05
CA SER A 81 -9.05 14.84 7.92
C SER A 81 -7.62 14.27 7.91
N CYS A 82 -6.94 14.30 6.76
CA CYS A 82 -5.53 13.89 6.67
C CYS A 82 -4.60 14.88 7.38
N ILE A 83 -4.83 16.18 7.19
CA ILE A 83 -4.05 17.23 7.87
C ILE A 83 -4.19 17.11 9.38
N GLU A 84 -5.40 16.85 9.90
CA GLU A 84 -5.62 16.65 11.34
C GLU A 84 -4.80 15.47 11.88
N VAL A 85 -4.73 14.35 11.15
CA VAL A 85 -3.87 13.20 11.52
C VAL A 85 -2.40 13.58 11.57
N ILE A 86 -1.93 14.33 10.56
CA ILE A 86 -0.53 14.75 10.43
C ILE A 86 -0.16 15.74 11.55
N GLU A 87 -1.01 16.71 11.87
CA GLU A 87 -0.82 17.67 12.94
C GLU A 87 -0.71 17.01 14.32
N ASN A 88 -1.46 15.94 14.52
CA ASN A 88 -1.40 15.15 15.74
C ASN A 88 -0.25 14.13 15.76
N ASN A 89 0.73 14.24 14.86
CA ASN A 89 1.98 13.46 14.82
C ASN A 89 1.81 11.94 14.71
N ILE A 90 0.72 11.44 14.16
CA ILE A 90 0.57 10.03 13.82
C ILE A 90 1.56 9.70 12.69
N LYS A 91 2.41 8.69 12.87
CA LYS A 91 3.59 8.46 12.03
C LYS A 91 3.29 7.74 10.72
N PHE A 92 2.13 7.09 10.61
CA PHE A 92 1.74 6.37 9.41
C PHE A 92 0.25 6.57 9.11
N LEU A 93 -0.07 6.97 7.87
CA LEU A 93 -1.44 7.18 7.40
C LEU A 93 -1.65 6.47 6.07
N VAL A 94 -2.67 5.61 6.01
CA VAL A 94 -3.17 4.99 4.77
C VAL A 94 -4.36 5.79 4.26
N ILE A 95 -4.30 6.25 3.01
CA ILE A 95 -5.40 6.98 2.35
C ILE A 95 -5.98 6.07 1.28
N THR A 96 -7.17 5.50 1.56
CA THR A 96 -7.84 4.59 0.60
C THR A 96 -8.66 5.32 -0.44
N THR A 97 -9.00 6.57 -0.18
CA THR A 97 -9.89 7.38 -1.00
C THR A 97 -9.26 7.72 -2.34
N GLU A 98 -10.00 7.48 -3.41
CA GLU A 98 -9.72 7.93 -4.77
C GLU A 98 -10.46 9.24 -5.08
N GLY A 99 -10.00 9.98 -6.10
CA GLY A 99 -10.67 11.19 -6.57
C GLY A 99 -10.51 12.41 -5.65
N ILE A 100 -9.54 12.41 -4.74
CA ILE A 100 -9.12 13.62 -4.03
C ILE A 100 -8.53 14.58 -5.06
N PRO A 101 -8.90 15.89 -5.04
CA PRO A 101 -8.31 16.87 -5.95
C PRO A 101 -6.77 16.84 -5.91
N GLU A 102 -6.12 16.87 -7.06
CA GLU A 102 -4.66 16.70 -7.16
C GLU A 102 -3.90 17.74 -6.32
N HIS A 103 -4.38 18.98 -6.31
CA HIS A 103 -3.81 20.04 -5.48
C HIS A 103 -3.83 19.68 -3.98
N ASP A 104 -4.95 19.14 -3.49
CA ASP A 104 -5.09 18.72 -2.10
C ASP A 104 -4.17 17.54 -1.79
N VAL A 105 -4.01 16.60 -2.73
CA VAL A 105 -3.06 15.48 -2.58
C VAL A 105 -1.63 15.99 -2.42
N VAL A 106 -1.21 16.94 -3.25
CA VAL A 106 0.13 17.54 -3.18
C VAL A 106 0.35 18.24 -1.84
N GLU A 107 -0.64 18.97 -1.34
CA GLU A 107 -0.56 19.63 -0.03
C GLU A 107 -0.46 18.62 1.12
N ILE A 108 -1.29 17.57 1.12
CA ILE A 108 -1.24 16.49 2.12
C ILE A 108 0.17 15.87 2.15
N ILE A 109 0.71 15.49 0.98
CA ILE A 109 2.02 14.83 0.89
C ILE A 109 3.13 15.75 1.40
N LYS A 110 3.19 17.00 0.94
CA LYS A 110 4.22 17.96 1.38
C LYS A 110 4.15 18.24 2.87
N TYR A 111 2.94 18.37 3.41
CA TYR A 111 2.77 18.61 4.83
C TYR A 111 3.16 17.37 5.67
N ALA A 112 2.83 16.19 5.18
CA ALA A 112 3.26 14.94 5.81
C ALA A 112 4.78 14.77 5.82
N GLU A 113 5.45 15.08 4.71
CA GLU A 113 6.93 15.10 4.63
C GLU A 113 7.53 16.05 5.65
N PHE A 114 7.03 17.27 5.74
CA PHE A 114 7.48 18.28 6.72
C PHE A 114 7.32 17.82 8.16
N LYS A 115 6.22 17.12 8.49
CA LYS A 115 5.92 16.61 9.84
C LYS A 115 6.51 15.22 10.13
N GLY A 116 7.04 14.53 9.12
CA GLY A 116 7.59 13.18 9.25
C GLY A 116 6.52 12.09 9.38
N THR A 117 5.33 12.30 8.83
CA THR A 117 4.29 11.29 8.66
C THR A 117 4.47 10.57 7.32
N ARG A 118 4.46 9.24 7.32
CA ARG A 118 4.50 8.45 6.09
C ARG A 118 3.08 8.27 5.55
N ILE A 119 2.88 8.58 4.27
CA ILE A 119 1.58 8.40 3.58
C ILE A 119 1.65 7.20 2.65
N LEU A 120 0.71 6.27 2.75
CA LEU A 120 0.45 5.23 1.77
C LEU A 120 -0.85 5.57 1.01
N GLY A 121 -0.76 5.76 -0.27
CA GLY A 121 -1.85 6.27 -1.10
C GLY A 121 -1.62 7.72 -1.57
N PRO A 122 -2.66 8.44 -2.00
CA PRO A 122 -4.09 8.09 -2.02
C PRO A 122 -4.45 6.96 -3.01
N GLY A 123 -5.71 6.52 -2.97
CA GLY A 123 -6.20 5.43 -3.81
C GLY A 123 -5.56 4.07 -3.49
N SER A 124 -5.06 3.91 -2.27
CA SER A 124 -4.40 2.69 -1.83
C SER A 124 -5.40 1.63 -1.37
N ALA A 125 -5.21 0.38 -1.78
CA ALA A 125 -5.91 -0.74 -1.16
C ALA A 125 -5.37 -1.08 0.24
N GLY A 126 -4.35 -0.37 0.71
CA GLY A 126 -3.72 -0.58 2.00
C GLY A 126 -2.59 -1.60 1.97
N LEU A 127 -2.40 -2.28 3.09
CA LEU A 127 -1.37 -3.29 3.25
C LEU A 127 -1.81 -4.38 4.22
N ILE A 128 -1.15 -5.54 4.11
CA ILE A 128 -1.34 -6.67 5.01
C ILE A 128 0.01 -7.33 5.32
N SER A 129 0.27 -7.58 6.60
CA SER A 129 1.31 -8.47 7.08
C SER A 129 0.61 -9.73 7.61
N PRO A 130 0.63 -10.84 6.84
CA PRO A 130 -0.13 -12.03 7.17
C PRO A 130 0.17 -12.54 8.58
N GLY A 131 -0.89 -12.93 9.31
CA GLY A 131 -0.81 -13.37 10.70
C GLY A 131 -0.61 -12.25 11.74
N LYS A 132 -0.36 -11.00 11.34
CA LYS A 132 0.01 -9.91 12.25
C LYS A 132 -0.98 -8.74 12.23
N CYS A 133 -1.12 -8.08 11.09
CA CYS A 133 -1.92 -6.86 10.99
C CYS A 133 -2.37 -6.59 9.55
N LYS A 134 -3.51 -5.92 9.41
CA LYS A 134 -4.08 -5.52 8.13
C LYS A 134 -4.69 -4.12 8.23
N LEU A 135 -4.33 -3.23 7.30
CA LEU A 135 -4.97 -1.94 7.10
C LEU A 135 -5.46 -1.83 5.65
N GLY A 136 -6.78 -1.70 5.45
CA GLY A 136 -7.39 -1.52 4.13
C GLY A 136 -8.10 -2.75 3.59
N ALA A 137 -8.19 -2.85 2.26
CA ALA A 137 -9.11 -3.75 1.57
C ALA A 137 -8.55 -5.14 1.23
N HIS A 138 -7.28 -5.44 1.53
CA HIS A 138 -6.69 -6.74 1.24
C HIS A 138 -7.54 -7.90 1.79
N PRO A 139 -7.98 -8.88 0.97
CA PRO A 139 -8.76 -10.02 1.43
C PRO A 139 -7.89 -11.01 2.22
N PRO A 140 -8.11 -11.21 3.54
CA PRO A 140 -7.20 -12.02 4.36
C PRO A 140 -6.96 -13.45 3.86
N ARG A 141 -7.99 -14.08 3.29
CA ARG A 141 -7.95 -15.46 2.79
C ARG A 141 -6.98 -15.69 1.62
N MET A 142 -6.49 -14.62 0.99
CA MET A 142 -5.56 -14.69 -0.16
C MET A 142 -4.10 -14.76 0.26
N TYR A 143 -3.82 -14.67 1.56
CA TYR A 143 -2.46 -14.54 2.06
C TYR A 143 -2.19 -15.48 3.21
N LYS A 144 -0.93 -15.89 3.34
CA LYS A 144 -0.42 -16.62 4.51
C LYS A 144 0.96 -16.10 4.89
N GLU A 145 1.37 -16.34 6.12
CA GLU A 145 2.71 -15.97 6.60
C GLU A 145 3.82 -16.62 5.78
N GLY A 146 4.87 -15.85 5.50
CA GLY A 146 6.06 -16.31 4.80
C GLY A 146 7.04 -15.19 4.51
N HIS A 147 7.84 -15.35 3.45
CA HIS A 147 9.05 -14.58 3.23
C HIS A 147 9.04 -13.71 1.97
N VAL A 148 7.91 -13.64 1.26
CA VAL A 148 7.79 -12.86 0.02
C VAL A 148 7.20 -11.49 0.32
N GLY A 149 7.97 -10.42 0.13
CA GLY A 149 7.46 -9.05 0.16
C GLY A 149 6.86 -8.67 -1.20
N ILE A 150 5.67 -8.06 -1.21
CA ILE A 150 5.02 -7.63 -2.46
C ILE A 150 4.77 -6.13 -2.39
N VAL A 151 5.22 -5.39 -3.41
CA VAL A 151 4.87 -4.00 -3.63
C VAL A 151 4.17 -3.84 -4.98
N SER A 152 3.00 -3.22 -4.99
CA SER A 152 2.15 -3.08 -6.17
C SER A 152 1.54 -1.68 -6.28
N LYS A 153 1.38 -1.18 -7.50
CA LYS A 153 0.51 -0.02 -7.77
C LYS A 153 -0.96 -0.44 -7.75
N SER A 154 -1.27 -1.65 -8.20
CA SER A 154 -2.62 -2.19 -8.25
C SER A 154 -2.95 -3.06 -7.05
N GLY A 155 -4.06 -2.74 -6.36
CA GLY A 155 -4.63 -3.58 -5.31
C GLY A 155 -5.02 -4.95 -5.86
N ALA A 156 -5.81 -4.99 -6.93
CA ALA A 156 -6.31 -6.23 -7.53
C ALA A 156 -5.18 -7.18 -7.96
N LEU A 157 -4.14 -6.65 -8.62
CA LEU A 157 -3.00 -7.46 -9.03
C LEU A 157 -2.24 -8.05 -7.84
N SER A 158 -2.11 -7.28 -6.74
CA SER A 158 -1.48 -7.78 -5.51
C SER A 158 -2.30 -8.92 -4.87
N TYR A 159 -3.65 -8.89 -5.01
CA TYR A 159 -4.52 -9.96 -4.52
C TYR A 159 -4.30 -11.25 -5.31
N GLU A 160 -4.28 -11.18 -6.62
CA GLU A 160 -4.07 -12.34 -7.50
C GLU A 160 -2.68 -12.96 -7.29
N VAL A 161 -1.63 -12.14 -7.24
CA VAL A 161 -0.27 -12.64 -6.98
C VAL A 161 -0.16 -13.28 -5.59
N GLY A 162 -0.71 -12.60 -4.55
CA GLY A 162 -0.70 -13.15 -3.21
C GLY A 162 -1.45 -14.47 -3.07
N LYS A 163 -2.64 -14.56 -3.70
CA LYS A 163 -3.44 -15.78 -3.77
C LYS A 163 -2.68 -16.91 -4.46
N THR A 164 -2.15 -16.63 -5.67
CA THR A 164 -1.40 -17.63 -6.45
C THR A 164 -0.22 -18.17 -5.63
N LEU A 165 0.60 -17.31 -5.04
CA LEU A 165 1.71 -17.75 -4.20
C LEU A 165 1.24 -18.60 -3.00
N THR A 166 0.14 -18.20 -2.36
CA THR A 166 -0.42 -18.91 -1.21
C THR A 166 -0.89 -20.32 -1.58
N GLU A 167 -1.54 -20.48 -2.74
CA GLU A 167 -1.99 -21.77 -3.29
C GLU A 167 -0.81 -22.71 -3.59
N TYR A 168 0.33 -22.16 -4.02
CA TYR A 168 1.58 -22.90 -4.21
C TYR A 168 2.42 -23.05 -2.94
N GLY A 169 1.88 -22.73 -1.79
CA GLY A 169 2.56 -22.94 -0.50
C GLY A 169 3.54 -21.83 -0.11
N MET A 170 3.64 -20.72 -0.88
CA MET A 170 4.55 -19.61 -0.64
C MET A 170 3.83 -18.49 0.10
N GLY A 171 4.33 -18.11 1.28
CA GLY A 171 3.73 -17.07 2.11
C GLY A 171 4.37 -15.71 1.92
N GLN A 172 3.68 -14.67 2.43
CA GLN A 172 4.11 -13.29 2.30
C GLN A 172 4.55 -12.71 3.66
N SER A 173 5.61 -11.90 3.65
CA SER A 173 6.01 -11.12 4.83
C SER A 173 5.14 -9.88 5.00
N THR A 174 4.98 -9.11 3.93
CA THR A 174 4.04 -7.98 3.84
C THR A 174 3.66 -7.74 2.38
N VAL A 175 2.41 -7.37 2.15
CA VAL A 175 1.89 -6.97 0.84
C VAL A 175 1.43 -5.53 0.92
N VAL A 176 1.96 -4.66 0.06
CA VAL A 176 1.69 -3.22 0.03
C VAL A 176 1.13 -2.81 -1.32
N ALA A 177 -0.06 -2.20 -1.32
CA ALA A 177 -0.65 -1.59 -2.50
C ALA A 177 -0.53 -0.07 -2.41
N ILE A 178 0.30 0.54 -3.26
CA ILE A 178 0.60 1.98 -3.21
C ILE A 178 -0.59 2.82 -3.68
N GLY A 179 -1.25 2.40 -4.76
CA GLY A 179 -2.28 3.15 -5.47
C GLY A 179 -1.86 3.51 -6.90
N GLY A 180 -2.84 3.75 -7.77
CA GLY A 180 -2.66 3.98 -9.21
C GLY A 180 -2.84 5.44 -9.65
N GLY A 181 -2.83 6.39 -8.72
CA GLY A 181 -2.95 7.83 -9.02
C GLY A 181 -1.67 8.44 -9.59
N PRO A 182 -1.74 9.72 -10.06
CA PRO A 182 -0.58 10.44 -10.56
C PRO A 182 0.35 10.96 -9.44
N PHE A 183 -0.16 11.08 -8.21
CA PHE A 183 0.58 11.50 -7.02
C PHE A 183 0.41 10.48 -5.91
N TRP A 184 1.46 10.25 -5.16
CA TRP A 184 1.52 9.27 -4.07
C TRP A 184 2.48 9.73 -2.97
N GLY A 185 2.28 9.25 -1.75
CA GLY A 185 3.22 9.46 -0.65
C GLY A 185 4.44 8.53 -0.78
N LEU A 186 4.35 7.29 -0.27
CA LEU A 186 5.42 6.30 -0.41
C LEU A 186 5.48 5.74 -1.84
N ALA A 187 6.66 5.80 -2.46
CA ALA A 187 6.95 5.21 -3.77
C ALA A 187 7.36 3.73 -3.65
N GLN A 188 7.44 3.02 -4.79
CA GLN A 188 7.94 1.64 -4.82
C GLN A 188 9.35 1.51 -4.24
N SER A 189 10.24 2.47 -4.52
CA SER A 189 11.60 2.50 -3.97
C SER A 189 11.64 2.57 -2.44
N ASP A 190 10.70 3.30 -1.82
CA ASP A 190 10.62 3.41 -0.37
C ASP A 190 10.20 2.09 0.27
N ILE A 191 9.22 1.41 -0.33
CA ILE A 191 8.77 0.09 0.12
C ILE A 191 9.86 -0.96 -0.08
N ILE A 192 10.55 -0.95 -1.22
CA ILE A 192 11.68 -1.85 -1.50
C ILE A 192 12.82 -1.62 -0.49
N LYS A 193 13.11 -0.36 -0.12
CA LYS A 193 14.08 -0.04 0.93
C LYS A 193 13.71 -0.69 2.27
N LEU A 194 12.44 -0.64 2.66
CA LEU A 194 11.96 -1.28 3.87
C LEU A 194 12.08 -2.81 3.79
N PHE A 195 11.69 -3.42 2.67
CA PHE A 195 11.86 -4.85 2.46
C PHE A 195 13.33 -5.30 2.47
N GLN A 196 14.25 -4.48 1.93
CA GLN A 196 15.68 -4.77 1.99
C GLN A 196 16.18 -4.85 3.44
N GLN A 197 15.63 -4.04 4.34
CA GLN A 197 15.98 -3.99 5.76
C GLN A 197 15.25 -5.04 6.62
N ASP A 198 14.13 -5.58 6.16
CA ASP A 198 13.33 -6.54 6.90
C ASP A 198 13.92 -7.95 6.80
N GLU A 199 14.30 -8.53 7.93
CA GLU A 199 14.93 -9.87 7.98
C GLU A 199 13.99 -11.00 7.56
N GLU A 200 12.68 -10.84 7.72
CA GLU A 200 11.70 -11.84 7.30
C GLU A 200 11.53 -11.89 5.79
N THR A 201 11.69 -10.74 5.11
CA THR A 201 11.57 -10.68 3.65
C THR A 201 12.83 -11.23 2.98
N LYS A 202 12.69 -12.29 2.20
CA LYS A 202 13.80 -12.95 1.47
C LYS A 202 13.75 -12.69 -0.04
N ILE A 203 12.56 -12.53 -0.60
CA ILE A 203 12.31 -12.19 -2.01
C ILE A 203 11.39 -10.98 -2.05
N ILE A 204 11.61 -10.08 -3.00
CA ILE A 204 10.74 -8.93 -3.23
C ILE A 204 10.08 -9.07 -4.60
N ILE A 205 8.76 -8.94 -4.66
CA ILE A 205 8.00 -8.87 -5.91
C ILE A 205 7.57 -7.44 -6.15
N LEU A 206 7.99 -6.88 -7.28
CA LEU A 206 7.58 -5.57 -7.76
C LEU A 206 6.56 -5.74 -8.88
N LEU A 207 5.32 -5.32 -8.60
CA LEU A 207 4.22 -5.31 -9.56
C LEU A 207 4.03 -3.88 -10.06
N GLY A 208 4.32 -3.67 -11.33
CA GLY A 208 4.21 -2.37 -11.98
C GLY A 208 3.24 -2.38 -13.15
N GLU A 209 3.05 -1.20 -13.71
CA GLU A 209 2.14 -0.96 -14.83
C GLU A 209 2.73 0.09 -15.77
N ILE A 210 2.12 0.25 -16.93
CA ILE A 210 2.45 1.34 -17.85
C ILE A 210 2.13 2.71 -17.21
N GLY A 211 2.74 3.77 -17.74
CA GLY A 211 2.57 5.15 -17.28
C GLY A 211 3.54 5.57 -16.19
N GLY A 212 3.90 6.86 -16.19
CA GLY A 212 4.87 7.45 -15.26
C GLY A 212 6.25 6.79 -15.30
N THR A 213 7.09 7.11 -14.33
CA THR A 213 8.52 6.69 -14.25
C THR A 213 8.88 5.95 -12.95
N MET A 214 7.88 5.62 -12.11
CA MET A 214 8.12 5.06 -10.77
C MET A 214 8.95 3.77 -10.80
N GLU A 215 8.70 2.89 -11.76
CA GLU A 215 9.43 1.62 -11.89
C GLU A 215 10.86 1.81 -12.40
N GLU A 216 11.10 2.81 -13.26
CA GLU A 216 12.47 3.19 -13.68
C GLU A 216 13.26 3.82 -12.53
N GLU A 217 12.61 4.60 -11.67
CA GLU A 217 13.22 5.16 -10.46
C GLU A 217 13.50 4.05 -9.44
N ALA A 218 12.56 3.14 -9.24
CA ALA A 218 12.77 1.94 -8.44
C ALA A 218 13.95 1.11 -8.96
N ALA A 219 14.10 0.94 -10.29
CA ALA A 219 15.21 0.23 -10.90
C ALA A 219 16.58 0.89 -10.59
N LYS A 220 16.64 2.24 -10.60
CA LYS A 220 17.86 2.97 -10.20
C LYS A 220 18.23 2.71 -8.74
N PHE A 221 17.22 2.69 -7.86
CA PHE A 221 17.41 2.39 -6.45
C PHE A 221 17.86 0.95 -6.23
N ILE A 222 17.18 -0.02 -6.86
CA ILE A 222 17.49 -1.45 -6.79
C ILE A 222 18.94 -1.71 -7.13
N LYS A 223 19.40 -1.20 -8.28
CA LYS A 223 20.78 -1.40 -8.78
C LYS A 223 21.86 -1.00 -7.77
N LYS A 224 21.57 0.00 -6.93
CA LYS A 224 22.57 0.58 -6.02
C LYS A 224 22.47 0.05 -4.59
N ASN A 225 21.28 -0.37 -4.15
CA ASN A 225 20.98 -0.49 -2.72
C ASN A 225 20.34 -1.82 -2.32
N VAL A 226 20.03 -2.71 -3.27
CA VAL A 226 19.27 -3.94 -2.96
C VAL A 226 20.11 -5.16 -3.32
N SER A 227 20.29 -6.04 -2.34
CA SER A 227 20.94 -7.33 -2.50
C SER A 227 19.98 -8.52 -2.54
N LYS A 228 18.75 -8.34 -2.04
CA LYS A 228 17.71 -9.37 -2.08
C LYS A 228 17.23 -9.58 -3.52
N PRO A 229 16.89 -10.83 -3.90
CA PRO A 229 16.30 -11.11 -5.20
C PRO A 229 15.01 -10.31 -5.43
N ILE A 230 14.89 -9.70 -6.59
CA ILE A 230 13.69 -8.99 -7.03
C ILE A 230 13.11 -9.70 -8.24
N ILE A 231 11.81 -10.00 -8.18
CA ILE A 231 11.01 -10.46 -9.31
C ILE A 231 10.10 -9.31 -9.70
N SER A 232 10.05 -8.98 -10.98
CA SER A 232 9.19 -7.90 -11.47
C SER A 232 8.23 -8.39 -12.54
N PHE A 233 6.98 -7.95 -12.42
CA PHE A 233 5.93 -8.17 -13.41
C PHE A 233 5.28 -6.83 -13.77
N ILE A 234 5.33 -6.47 -15.07
CA ILE A 234 4.80 -5.20 -15.59
C ILE A 234 3.60 -5.48 -16.49
N VAL A 235 2.43 -5.00 -16.07
CA VAL A 235 1.19 -5.15 -16.84
C VAL A 235 1.00 -4.03 -17.87
N GLY A 236 0.17 -4.27 -18.87
CA GLY A 236 -0.20 -3.27 -19.87
C GLY A 236 0.70 -3.25 -21.11
N SER A 237 1.49 -4.30 -21.38
CA SER A 237 2.38 -4.37 -22.56
C SER A 237 1.64 -4.26 -23.92
N SER A 238 0.36 -4.66 -23.97
CA SER A 238 -0.52 -4.57 -25.15
C SER A 238 -1.41 -3.33 -25.16
N ALA A 239 -1.23 -2.41 -24.19
CA ALA A 239 -2.06 -1.22 -24.07
C ALA A 239 -1.86 -0.25 -25.24
N PRO A 240 -2.94 0.31 -25.84
CA PRO A 240 -2.84 1.33 -26.85
C PRO A 240 -2.30 2.64 -26.26
N LYS A 241 -1.46 3.34 -27.01
CA LYS A 241 -0.91 4.65 -26.59
C LYS A 241 -2.02 5.69 -26.41
N GLY A 242 -1.86 6.59 -25.45
CA GLY A 242 -2.74 7.76 -25.24
C GLY A 242 -4.10 7.44 -24.62
N LYS A 243 -4.31 6.22 -24.08
CA LYS A 243 -5.52 5.87 -23.32
C LYS A 243 -5.14 5.49 -21.90
N SER A 244 -5.89 6.01 -20.93
CA SER A 244 -5.82 5.55 -19.54
C SER A 244 -6.51 4.20 -19.42
N LEU A 245 -5.86 3.24 -18.78
CA LEU A 245 -6.36 1.87 -18.61
C LEU A 245 -6.47 1.53 -17.12
N GLY A 246 -7.65 1.79 -16.58
CA GLY A 246 -8.00 1.42 -15.20
C GLY A 246 -7.48 2.37 -14.12
N HIS A 247 -6.23 2.80 -14.16
CA HIS A 247 -5.63 3.76 -13.23
C HIS A 247 -5.40 5.12 -13.89
N ALA A 248 -5.60 6.22 -13.15
CA ALA A 248 -5.40 7.57 -13.65
C ALA A 248 -3.94 7.81 -14.11
N GLY A 249 -2.97 7.21 -13.44
CA GLY A 249 -1.54 7.29 -13.78
C GLY A 249 -1.08 6.32 -14.90
N ALA A 250 -1.95 5.41 -15.36
CA ALA A 250 -1.60 4.40 -16.38
C ALA A 250 -1.76 4.94 -17.81
N ILE A 251 -1.01 5.99 -18.15
CA ILE A 251 -1.01 6.63 -19.48
C ILE A 251 0.39 6.61 -20.07
N ILE A 252 0.51 6.19 -21.34
CA ILE A 252 1.76 6.26 -22.10
C ILE A 252 1.81 7.59 -22.86
N GLU A 253 2.77 8.44 -22.51
CA GLU A 253 3.04 9.71 -23.20
C GLU A 253 4.27 9.58 -24.08
N GLY A 254 4.08 9.55 -25.39
CA GLY A 254 5.17 9.36 -26.37
C GLY A 254 5.89 8.03 -26.17
N ASN A 255 7.13 8.07 -25.70
CA ASN A 255 7.96 6.90 -25.38
C ASN A 255 8.19 6.71 -23.88
N LEU A 256 7.60 7.56 -23.03
CA LEU A 256 7.71 7.47 -21.57
C LEU A 256 6.65 6.54 -20.99
N GLY A 257 7.02 5.83 -19.94
CA GLY A 257 6.11 4.95 -19.21
C GLY A 257 5.68 3.70 -19.97
N THR A 258 6.40 3.27 -21.02
CA THR A 258 6.09 2.04 -21.72
C THR A 258 6.49 0.81 -20.90
N ALA A 259 5.76 -0.30 -21.01
CA ALA A 259 6.15 -1.57 -20.38
C ALA A 259 7.58 -1.97 -20.78
N LYS A 260 7.94 -1.80 -22.06
CA LYS A 260 9.29 -2.12 -22.57
C LYS A 260 10.38 -1.32 -21.88
N SER A 261 10.19 0.00 -21.65
CA SER A 261 11.15 0.85 -20.93
C SER A 261 11.37 0.33 -19.51
N LYS A 262 10.28 0.10 -18.78
CA LYS A 262 10.29 -0.36 -17.40
C LYS A 262 10.94 -1.74 -17.25
N ILE A 263 10.54 -2.71 -18.08
CA ILE A 263 11.13 -4.05 -18.11
C ILE A 263 12.64 -3.98 -18.38
N ASN A 264 13.07 -3.16 -19.34
CA ASN A 264 14.50 -3.01 -19.62
C ASN A 264 15.28 -2.36 -18.47
N ALA A 265 14.70 -1.35 -17.81
CA ALA A 265 15.32 -0.71 -16.65
C ALA A 265 15.48 -1.70 -15.49
N LEU A 266 14.43 -2.44 -15.15
CA LEU A 266 14.42 -3.43 -14.08
C LEU A 266 15.36 -4.61 -14.36
N ARG A 267 15.39 -5.12 -15.60
CA ARG A 267 16.35 -6.16 -16.02
C ARG A 267 17.81 -5.69 -15.87
N LYS A 268 18.12 -4.45 -16.30
CA LYS A 268 19.46 -3.86 -16.13
C LYS A 268 19.82 -3.60 -14.66
N ALA A 269 18.82 -3.52 -13.79
CA ALA A 269 19.02 -3.41 -12.35
C ALA A 269 19.21 -4.77 -11.65
N GLY A 270 19.12 -5.90 -12.39
CA GLY A 270 19.30 -7.24 -11.87
C GLY A 270 17.98 -7.93 -11.44
N ALA A 271 16.82 -7.35 -11.72
CA ALA A 271 15.54 -8.00 -11.44
C ALA A 271 15.24 -9.13 -12.42
N TYR A 272 14.68 -10.22 -11.92
CA TYR A 272 14.08 -11.28 -12.72
C TYR A 272 12.75 -10.77 -13.28
N ILE A 273 12.51 -10.98 -14.58
CA ILE A 273 11.29 -10.50 -15.24
C ILE A 273 10.33 -11.66 -15.45
N ALA A 274 9.16 -11.58 -14.86
CA ALA A 274 8.03 -12.48 -15.11
C ALA A 274 7.15 -11.91 -16.24
N ASN A 275 6.57 -12.78 -17.07
CA ASN A 275 5.66 -12.41 -18.17
C ASN A 275 4.20 -12.72 -17.83
N ASN A 276 3.97 -13.59 -16.84
CA ASN A 276 2.66 -14.01 -16.34
C ASN A 276 2.76 -14.39 -14.85
N LEU A 277 1.67 -14.85 -14.24
CA LEU A 277 1.63 -15.22 -12.83
C LEU A 277 2.39 -16.52 -12.54
N GLU A 278 2.35 -17.46 -13.48
CA GLU A 278 3.06 -18.74 -13.40
C GLU A 278 4.57 -18.54 -13.35
N ASP A 279 5.10 -17.62 -14.20
CA ASP A 279 6.52 -17.24 -14.17
C ASP A 279 6.95 -16.74 -12.78
N ILE A 280 6.08 -16.00 -12.06
CA ILE A 280 6.38 -15.51 -10.70
C ILE A 280 6.59 -16.69 -9.77
N VAL A 281 5.71 -17.70 -9.79
CA VAL A 281 5.79 -18.91 -8.96
C VAL A 281 7.07 -19.69 -9.28
N GLU A 282 7.36 -19.90 -10.56
CA GLU A 282 8.57 -20.61 -10.99
C GLU A 282 9.84 -19.89 -10.54
N LEU A 283 9.88 -18.56 -10.67
CA LEU A 283 11.03 -17.77 -10.24
C LEU A 283 11.22 -17.81 -8.72
N VAL A 284 10.15 -17.72 -7.92
CA VAL A 284 10.23 -17.85 -6.45
C VAL A 284 10.77 -19.23 -6.07
N ASN A 285 10.28 -20.30 -6.70
CA ASN A 285 10.79 -21.66 -6.49
C ASN A 285 12.28 -21.81 -6.86
N LYS A 286 12.67 -21.26 -8.01
CA LYS A 286 14.06 -21.32 -8.51
C LYS A 286 15.04 -20.58 -7.61
N ILE A 287 14.63 -19.46 -7.03
CA ILE A 287 15.43 -18.67 -6.10
C ILE A 287 15.60 -19.40 -4.76
N GLY A 288 14.65 -20.27 -4.40
CA GLY A 288 14.82 -21.23 -3.32
C GLY A 288 14.68 -20.63 -1.93
N VAL A 289 13.71 -19.79 -1.70
CA VAL A 289 13.31 -19.37 -0.35
C VAL A 289 12.29 -20.36 0.19
N LYS A 290 12.79 -21.28 1.00
CA LYS A 290 11.95 -22.14 1.85
C LYS A 290 11.59 -21.45 3.15
#